data_630d46cd753d5199ebd69ee888075150
#
_entry.id   630d46cd753d5199ebd69ee888075150
#
_cell.length_a   1.000
_cell.length_b   1.000
_cell.length_c   1.000
_cell.angle_alpha   90.00
_cell.angle_beta   90.00
_cell.angle_gamma   90.00
#
_symmetry.space_group_name_H-M   'P 1'
#
loop_
_entity.id
_entity.type
_entity.pdbx_description
1 polymer ?
#
loop_
_entity_poly.entity_id
_entity_poly.type
_entity_poly.pdbx_seq_one_letter_code
_entity_poly.pdbx_strand_id
1 'polypeptide(L)'
;MIRRALGALSFLVACGPAVVSPAIDPHPPTMPAVAATPPADGRRASPSELALVKRLMVETERLRGLSFRHPVDVTIEGKATMRAYVERTIDSELLERARLRYLSLGAIAADLDVRKLLVEVMEDELVGYYDPKEKRLAVRSDIARALDDEGPRSFAWRATVVHELVHALQDQHFDLGAAVEQERSTDADNAFGALVEGDATFAMLGYSAGGGASLREIAQQPDRILAVLSRAPEQLSPALRAAPALLREPLLFRYREGARFCARLFAERGWSRVDAA
;
A
#
# COMPACT_ATOMS: atom_id res chain seq x y z
N MET A 1 12.13 0.66 24.14
CA MET A 1 10.82 1.32 23.86
C MET A 1 10.84 2.31 22.66
N ILE A 2 11.81 2.24 21.71
CA ILE A 2 12.19 3.40 20.87
C ILE A 2 11.90 3.19 19.37
N ARG A 3 11.29 2.08 18.93
CA ARG A 3 11.28 1.70 17.50
C ARG A 3 9.90 1.40 16.88
N ARG A 4 8.80 1.70 17.57
CA ARG A 4 7.44 1.26 17.18
C ARG A 4 6.79 2.01 16.00
N ALA A 5 7.26 3.18 15.59
CA ALA A 5 6.50 4.02 14.67
C ALA A 5 6.94 3.95 13.21
N LEU A 6 8.19 3.64 12.91
CA LEU A 6 8.60 3.47 11.51
C LEU A 6 8.06 2.16 10.91
N GLY A 7 7.89 1.12 11.74
CA GLY A 7 7.25 -0.13 11.34
C GLY A 7 5.78 0.03 10.99
N ALA A 8 5.01 0.76 11.80
CA ALA A 8 3.58 1.00 11.55
C ALA A 8 3.32 1.91 10.34
N LEU A 9 4.21 2.88 10.05
CA LEU A 9 4.11 3.72 8.86
C LEU A 9 4.31 2.93 7.56
N SER A 10 4.99 1.79 7.62
CA SER A 10 5.33 0.97 6.46
C SER A 10 4.14 0.32 5.78
N PHE A 11 3.07 0.08 6.52
CA PHE A 11 1.85 -0.55 6.01
C PHE A 11 0.81 0.45 5.49
N LEU A 12 1.11 1.75 5.55
CA LEU A 12 0.16 2.80 5.19
C LEU A 12 0.42 3.43 3.81
N VAL A 13 1.56 3.15 3.17
CA VAL A 13 1.77 3.59 1.80
C VAL A 13 1.08 2.62 0.85
N ALA A 14 -0.22 2.76 0.71
CA ALA A 14 -0.95 2.10 -0.36
C ALA A 14 -0.33 2.50 -1.69
N CYS A 15 0.05 1.52 -2.49
CA CYS A 15 0.42 1.75 -3.88
C CYS A 15 -0.70 2.51 -4.57
N GLY A 16 -0.50 3.78 -4.86
CA GLY A 16 -1.25 4.41 -5.91
C GLY A 16 -1.06 3.59 -7.20
N PRO A 17 -2.04 3.51 -8.09
CA PRO A 17 -2.07 2.53 -9.16
C PRO A 17 -0.81 2.60 -10.01
N ALA A 18 -0.02 1.54 -10.01
CA ALA A 18 0.95 1.27 -11.06
C ALA A 18 0.14 0.89 -12.31
N VAL A 19 -0.44 1.89 -12.96
CA VAL A 19 -1.10 1.70 -14.23
C VAL A 19 -0.03 1.52 -15.29
N VAL A 20 0.06 0.33 -15.84
CA VAL A 20 0.59 0.16 -17.19
C VAL A 20 -0.45 0.82 -18.11
N SER A 21 -0.37 2.13 -18.27
CA SER A 21 -1.19 2.86 -19.24
C SER A 21 -0.49 2.92 -20.57
N PRO A 22 -1.19 2.60 -21.67
CA PRO A 22 -0.88 3.22 -22.96
C PRO A 22 -1.08 4.74 -22.79
N ALA A 23 -0.20 5.53 -23.38
CA ALA A 23 -0.16 6.98 -23.29
C ALA A 23 -1.57 7.60 -23.32
N ILE A 24 -1.96 8.27 -22.24
CA ILE A 24 -3.23 8.99 -22.12
C ILE A 24 -2.95 10.49 -22.14
N ASP A 25 -3.72 11.15 -23.01
CA ASP A 25 -3.82 12.59 -23.23
C ASP A 25 -3.87 13.41 -21.93
N PRO A 26 -3.13 14.51 -21.77
CA PRO A 26 -2.91 15.20 -20.48
C PRO A 26 -4.04 16.14 -20.03
N HIS A 27 -5.23 16.05 -20.55
CA HIS A 27 -6.33 16.92 -20.12
C HIS A 27 -7.45 16.16 -19.41
N PRO A 28 -7.57 16.29 -18.06
CA PRO A 28 -8.75 15.78 -17.37
C PRO A 28 -9.97 16.66 -17.71
N PRO A 29 -11.14 16.05 -17.99
CA PRO A 29 -12.37 16.79 -18.11
C PRO A 29 -12.72 17.42 -16.77
N THR A 30 -12.94 18.74 -16.74
CA THR A 30 -13.49 19.46 -15.61
C THR A 30 -14.92 19.00 -15.37
N MET A 31 -15.14 18.19 -14.35
CA MET A 31 -16.46 17.87 -13.85
C MET A 31 -17.00 19.04 -12.98
N PRO A 32 -18.27 19.40 -13.10
CA PRO A 32 -18.88 20.42 -12.25
C PRO A 32 -18.88 19.97 -10.80
N ALA A 33 -18.46 20.85 -9.90
CA ALA A 33 -18.47 20.61 -8.47
C ALA A 33 -19.93 20.52 -7.98
N VAL A 34 -20.40 19.30 -7.74
CA VAL A 34 -21.59 19.09 -6.92
C VAL A 34 -21.13 19.18 -5.48
N ALA A 35 -21.56 20.23 -4.78
CA ALA A 35 -21.37 20.36 -3.35
C ALA A 35 -22.21 19.29 -2.63
N ALA A 36 -21.70 18.09 -2.48
CA ALA A 36 -22.27 17.06 -1.63
C ALA A 36 -21.78 17.31 -0.19
N THR A 37 -22.72 17.40 0.75
CA THR A 37 -22.44 17.33 2.18
C THR A 37 -21.56 16.10 2.43
N PRO A 38 -20.38 16.24 3.07
CA PRO A 38 -19.55 15.09 3.31
C PRO A 38 -20.32 14.06 4.14
N PRO A 39 -20.38 12.79 3.72
CA PRO A 39 -20.99 11.74 4.54
C PRO A 39 -20.24 11.65 5.87
N ALA A 40 -20.95 11.31 6.96
CA ALA A 40 -20.34 11.05 8.25
C ALA A 40 -19.16 10.10 8.06
N ASP A 41 -17.98 10.52 8.48
CA ASP A 41 -16.72 9.88 8.18
C ASP A 41 -16.60 8.53 8.92
N GLY A 42 -16.57 7.44 8.16
CA GLY A 42 -16.46 6.08 8.68
C GLY A 42 -17.82 5.38 8.84
N ARG A 43 -18.17 4.54 7.87
CA ARG A 43 -19.36 3.68 7.90
C ARG A 43 -18.98 2.24 7.54
N ARG A 44 -19.81 1.31 7.92
CA ARG A 44 -19.73 -0.06 7.40
C ARG A 44 -20.00 -0.08 5.90
N ALA A 45 -19.33 -0.99 5.20
CA ALA A 45 -19.58 -1.20 3.78
C ALA A 45 -21.04 -1.67 3.56
N SER A 46 -21.66 -1.17 2.50
CA SER A 46 -22.98 -1.60 2.04
C SER A 46 -22.94 -3.05 1.51
N PRO A 47 -24.10 -3.71 1.35
CA PRO A 47 -24.15 -5.06 0.79
C PRO A 47 -23.48 -5.19 -0.60
N SER A 48 -23.61 -4.17 -1.47
CA SER A 48 -22.96 -4.16 -2.79
C SER A 48 -21.45 -4.03 -2.70
N GLU A 49 -20.95 -3.10 -1.87
CA GLU A 49 -19.52 -2.93 -1.61
C GLU A 49 -18.92 -4.21 -1.00
N LEU A 50 -19.60 -4.84 -0.04
CA LEU A 50 -19.18 -6.13 0.52
C LEU A 50 -19.17 -7.25 -0.52
N ALA A 51 -20.16 -7.29 -1.42
CA ALA A 51 -20.20 -8.28 -2.50
C ALA A 51 -19.01 -8.13 -3.44
N LEU A 52 -18.62 -6.88 -3.76
CA LEU A 52 -17.44 -6.61 -4.56
C LEU A 52 -16.16 -7.05 -3.84
N VAL A 53 -15.99 -6.64 -2.57
CA VAL A 53 -14.79 -7.04 -1.80
C VAL A 53 -14.71 -8.57 -1.69
N LYS A 54 -15.82 -9.28 -1.49
CA LYS A 54 -15.85 -10.74 -1.50
C LYS A 54 -15.38 -11.35 -2.82
N ARG A 55 -15.75 -10.76 -3.97
CA ARG A 55 -15.21 -11.19 -5.27
C ARG A 55 -13.70 -11.02 -5.32
N LEU A 56 -13.19 -9.84 -4.89
CA LEU A 56 -11.76 -9.58 -4.84
C LEU A 56 -11.02 -10.52 -3.85
N MET A 57 -11.65 -10.87 -2.71
CA MET A 57 -11.10 -11.88 -1.79
C MET A 57 -10.87 -13.23 -2.48
N VAL A 58 -11.87 -13.72 -3.23
CA VAL A 58 -11.73 -14.99 -3.97
C VAL A 58 -10.59 -14.93 -4.99
N GLU A 59 -10.44 -13.80 -5.68
CA GLU A 59 -9.34 -13.61 -6.63
C GLU A 59 -7.99 -13.51 -5.91
N THR A 60 -7.93 -12.84 -4.77
CA THR A 60 -6.72 -12.73 -3.94
C THR A 60 -6.29 -14.11 -3.44
N GLU A 61 -7.22 -14.95 -2.95
CA GLU A 61 -6.93 -16.34 -2.56
C GLU A 61 -6.30 -17.13 -3.70
N ARG A 62 -6.88 -17.06 -4.90
CA ARG A 62 -6.36 -17.77 -6.08
C ARG A 62 -4.96 -17.28 -6.48
N LEU A 63 -4.73 -15.97 -6.40
CA LEU A 63 -3.45 -15.36 -6.73
C LEU A 63 -2.37 -15.72 -5.73
N ARG A 64 -2.67 -15.56 -4.43
CA ARG A 64 -1.70 -15.71 -3.35
C ARG A 64 -1.52 -17.17 -2.89
N GLY A 65 -2.48 -18.03 -3.21
CA GLY A 65 -2.43 -19.43 -2.80
C GLY A 65 -2.70 -19.66 -1.31
N LEU A 66 -3.29 -18.71 -0.62
CA LEU A 66 -3.76 -18.78 0.76
C LEU A 66 -5.27 -18.57 0.79
N SER A 67 -5.98 -19.17 1.75
CA SER A 67 -7.40 -18.94 1.96
C SER A 67 -7.64 -18.10 3.20
N PHE A 68 -8.63 -17.19 3.14
CA PHE A 68 -9.04 -16.44 4.33
C PHE A 68 -9.59 -17.39 5.39
N ARG A 69 -9.02 -17.34 6.59
CA ARG A 69 -9.47 -18.11 7.76
C ARG A 69 -10.70 -17.52 8.41
N HIS A 70 -10.85 -16.19 8.27
CA HIS A 70 -11.95 -15.41 8.83
C HIS A 70 -12.40 -14.34 7.83
N PRO A 71 -13.67 -13.93 7.88
CA PRO A 71 -14.13 -12.76 7.12
C PRO A 71 -13.30 -11.52 7.47
N VAL A 72 -13.05 -10.68 6.47
CA VAL A 72 -12.42 -9.37 6.66
C VAL A 72 -13.51 -8.35 6.94
N ASP A 73 -13.41 -7.62 8.05
CA ASP A 73 -14.31 -6.49 8.31
C ASP A 73 -13.94 -5.32 7.38
N VAL A 74 -14.96 -4.70 6.77
CA VAL A 74 -14.77 -3.66 5.74
C VAL A 74 -15.46 -2.38 6.16
N THR A 75 -14.68 -1.31 6.24
CA THR A 75 -15.18 0.05 6.48
C THR A 75 -14.94 0.95 5.28
N ILE A 76 -15.85 1.89 5.07
CA ILE A 76 -15.72 2.93 4.06
C ILE A 76 -15.45 4.24 4.80
N GLU A 77 -14.32 4.84 4.52
CA GLU A 77 -13.82 6.00 5.26
C GLU A 77 -13.58 7.19 4.34
N GLY A 78 -13.88 8.38 4.83
CA GLY A 78 -13.53 9.61 4.15
C GLY A 78 -12.05 9.97 4.31
N LYS A 79 -11.56 10.89 3.48
CA LYS A 79 -10.17 11.36 3.54
C LYS A 79 -9.79 11.88 4.93
N ALA A 80 -10.70 12.57 5.63
CA ALA A 80 -10.43 13.13 6.95
C ALA A 80 -10.21 12.03 8.01
N THR A 81 -11.01 10.97 7.98
CA THR A 81 -10.82 9.81 8.89
C THR A 81 -9.52 9.07 8.59
N MET A 82 -9.21 8.85 7.31
CA MET A 82 -7.95 8.22 6.91
C MET A 82 -6.74 9.08 7.31
N ARG A 83 -6.82 10.40 7.11
CA ARG A 83 -5.79 11.33 7.59
C ARG A 83 -5.60 11.25 9.10
N ALA A 84 -6.70 11.27 9.88
CA ALA A 84 -6.64 11.13 11.33
C ALA A 84 -6.06 9.79 11.78
N TYR A 85 -6.30 8.71 11.03
CA TYR A 85 -5.68 7.42 11.26
C TYR A 85 -4.15 7.50 11.05
N VAL A 86 -3.70 8.05 9.93
CA VAL A 86 -2.27 8.27 9.65
C VAL A 86 -1.62 9.10 10.76
N GLU A 87 -2.24 10.23 11.14
CA GLU A 87 -1.71 11.10 12.19
C GLU A 87 -1.56 10.41 13.56
N ARG A 88 -2.48 9.48 13.89
CA ARG A 88 -2.41 8.70 15.14
C ARG A 88 -1.34 7.60 15.09
N THR A 89 -1.06 7.05 13.92
CA THR A 89 -0.07 5.99 13.77
C THR A 89 1.37 6.50 13.74
N ILE A 90 1.58 7.80 13.48
CA ILE A 90 2.90 8.43 13.52
C ILE A 90 3.35 8.62 14.97
N ASP A 91 4.38 7.86 15.39
CA ASP A 91 5.06 8.11 16.65
C ASP A 91 5.90 9.38 16.57
N SER A 92 5.47 10.41 17.29
CA SER A 92 6.09 11.73 17.25
C SER A 92 7.51 11.74 17.82
N GLU A 93 7.80 10.92 18.84
CA GLU A 93 9.13 10.88 19.47
C GLU A 93 10.14 10.22 18.51
N LEU A 94 9.74 9.14 17.89
CA LEU A 94 10.60 8.43 16.94
C LEU A 94 10.85 9.26 15.67
N LEU A 95 9.81 9.91 15.18
CA LEU A 95 9.91 10.81 14.01
C LEU A 95 10.86 11.97 14.31
N GLU A 96 10.77 12.59 15.49
CA GLU A 96 11.66 13.68 15.87
C GLU A 96 13.11 13.22 16.01
N ARG A 97 13.35 12.04 16.57
CA ARG A 97 14.69 11.44 16.62
C ARG A 97 15.27 11.19 15.23
N ALA A 98 14.45 10.68 14.30
CA ALA A 98 14.86 10.49 12.91
C ALA A 98 15.17 11.85 12.25
N ARG A 99 14.31 12.85 12.45
CA ARG A 99 14.50 14.22 11.95
C ARG A 99 15.82 14.82 12.42
N LEU A 100 16.08 14.77 13.72
CA LEU A 100 17.33 15.30 14.30
C LEU A 100 18.58 14.59 13.74
N ARG A 101 18.51 13.27 13.55
CA ARG A 101 19.59 12.50 12.92
C ARG A 101 19.84 12.97 11.49
N TYR A 102 18.80 13.11 10.68
CA TYR A 102 18.93 13.53 9.29
C TYR A 102 19.38 14.99 9.18
N LEU A 103 18.91 15.84 10.09
CA LEU A 103 19.37 17.22 10.19
C LEU A 103 20.85 17.31 10.54
N SER A 104 21.35 16.53 11.51
CA SER A 104 22.75 16.51 11.90
C SER A 104 23.70 16.02 10.79
N LEU A 105 23.17 15.23 9.86
CA LEU A 105 23.88 14.78 8.66
C LEU A 105 23.77 15.76 7.48
N GLY A 106 23.05 16.86 7.63
CA GLY A 106 22.77 17.80 6.54
C GLY A 106 21.90 17.21 5.42
N ALA A 107 21.17 16.13 5.72
CA ALA A 107 20.40 15.38 4.73
C ALA A 107 18.98 15.92 4.50
N ILE A 108 18.51 16.79 5.41
CA ILE A 108 17.23 17.51 5.28
C ILE A 108 17.42 18.98 5.69
N ALA A 109 16.56 19.86 5.18
CA ALA A 109 16.54 21.27 5.58
C ALA A 109 16.04 21.43 7.04
N ALA A 110 16.55 22.44 7.74
CA ALA A 110 16.22 22.66 9.15
C ALA A 110 14.74 23.02 9.38
N ASP A 111 14.13 23.69 8.42
CA ASP A 111 12.74 24.13 8.39
C ASP A 111 11.77 23.09 7.82
N LEU A 112 12.25 21.92 7.42
CA LEU A 112 11.39 20.84 6.91
C LEU A 112 10.54 20.26 8.03
N ASP A 113 9.22 20.43 7.90
CA ASP A 113 8.24 19.72 8.72
C ASP A 113 8.03 18.27 8.17
N VAL A 114 8.83 17.34 8.71
CA VAL A 114 8.81 15.94 8.28
C VAL A 114 7.47 15.29 8.57
N ARG A 115 6.80 15.65 9.68
CA ARG A 115 5.49 15.11 10.04
C ARG A 115 4.42 15.52 9.03
N LYS A 116 4.35 16.81 8.75
CA LYS A 116 3.41 17.34 7.74
C LYS A 116 3.64 16.68 6.39
N LEU A 117 4.90 16.60 5.95
CA LEU A 117 5.25 15.96 4.68
C LEU A 117 4.80 14.50 4.62
N LEU A 118 5.04 13.71 5.67
CA LEU A 118 4.61 12.31 5.71
C LEU A 118 3.09 12.19 5.65
N VAL A 119 2.35 13.01 6.39
CA VAL A 119 0.88 13.01 6.36
C VAL A 119 0.37 13.37 4.96
N GLU A 120 0.96 14.37 4.30
CA GLU A 120 0.59 14.75 2.93
C GLU A 120 0.88 13.65 1.91
N VAL A 121 2.04 12.99 2.00
CA VAL A 121 2.39 11.85 1.14
C VAL A 121 1.36 10.72 1.32
N MET A 122 1.04 10.39 2.57
CA MET A 122 0.07 9.33 2.88
C MET A 122 -1.34 9.68 2.40
N GLU A 123 -1.78 10.92 2.60
CA GLU A 123 -3.11 11.38 2.17
C GLU A 123 -3.27 11.30 0.64
N ASP A 124 -2.23 11.63 -0.11
CA ASP A 124 -2.25 11.60 -1.57
C ASP A 124 -2.25 10.17 -2.13
N GLU A 125 -1.46 9.28 -1.53
CA GLU A 125 -1.26 7.91 -2.03
C GLU A 125 -2.29 6.90 -1.49
N LEU A 126 -2.96 7.19 -0.37
CA LEU A 126 -3.81 6.22 0.33
C LEU A 126 -5.16 6.02 -0.39
N VAL A 127 -5.34 4.83 -0.95
CA VAL A 127 -6.60 4.35 -1.55
C VAL A 127 -7.45 3.59 -0.54
N GLY A 128 -6.79 2.85 0.33
CA GLY A 128 -7.31 2.05 1.41
C GLY A 128 -6.15 1.57 2.27
N TYR A 129 -6.44 0.85 3.33
CA TYR A 129 -5.43 0.19 4.15
C TYR A 129 -6.04 -0.99 4.91
N TYR A 130 -5.23 -2.01 5.17
CA TYR A 130 -5.54 -3.04 6.14
C TYR A 130 -4.92 -2.68 7.50
N ASP A 131 -5.74 -2.67 8.56
CA ASP A 131 -5.28 -2.46 9.92
C ASP A 131 -5.13 -3.83 10.63
N PRO A 132 -3.90 -4.31 10.86
CA PRO A 132 -3.68 -5.61 11.49
C PRO A 132 -4.02 -5.62 12.99
N LYS A 133 -4.17 -4.46 13.63
CA LYS A 133 -4.61 -4.37 15.05
C LYS A 133 -6.11 -4.47 15.17
N GLU A 134 -6.83 -3.75 14.31
CA GLU A 134 -8.29 -3.74 14.28
C GLU A 134 -8.86 -4.85 13.38
N LYS A 135 -8.00 -5.61 12.65
CA LYS A 135 -8.36 -6.71 11.75
C LYS A 135 -9.38 -6.29 10.69
N ARG A 136 -9.23 -5.08 10.17
CA ARG A 136 -10.17 -4.49 9.21
C ARG A 136 -9.51 -3.88 8.00
N LEU A 137 -10.22 -3.93 6.89
CA LEU A 137 -9.91 -3.24 5.65
C LEU A 137 -10.70 -1.91 5.61
N ALA A 138 -10.01 -0.80 5.50
CA ALA A 138 -10.61 0.50 5.23
C ALA A 138 -10.44 0.84 3.74
N VAL A 139 -11.51 1.26 3.08
CA VAL A 139 -11.51 1.72 1.68
C VAL A 139 -12.00 3.15 1.64
N ARG A 140 -11.32 3.99 0.88
CA ARG A 140 -11.66 5.40 0.75
C ARG A 140 -13.01 5.58 0.02
N SER A 141 -13.87 6.44 0.54
CA SER A 141 -15.28 6.54 0.15
C SER A 141 -15.50 6.98 -1.31
N ASP A 142 -14.63 7.81 -1.87
CA ASP A 142 -14.70 8.20 -3.28
C ASP A 142 -14.29 7.03 -4.21
N ILE A 143 -13.39 6.18 -3.76
CA ILE A 143 -12.92 5.00 -4.46
C ILE A 143 -13.96 3.88 -4.38
N ALA A 144 -14.50 3.62 -3.18
CA ALA A 144 -15.51 2.58 -2.98
C ALA A 144 -16.71 2.73 -3.93
N ARG A 145 -17.13 3.97 -4.20
CA ARG A 145 -18.22 4.26 -5.15
C ARG A 145 -17.89 3.93 -6.60
N ALA A 146 -16.62 4.01 -6.97
CA ALA A 146 -16.16 3.82 -8.35
C ALA A 146 -15.52 2.44 -8.60
N LEU A 147 -15.46 1.56 -7.59
CA LEU A 147 -14.86 0.24 -7.74
C LEU A 147 -15.64 -0.68 -8.70
N ASP A 148 -16.96 -0.54 -8.78
CA ASP A 148 -17.81 -1.31 -9.71
C ASP A 148 -17.81 -0.74 -11.13
N ASP A 149 -17.30 0.47 -11.35
CA ASP A 149 -17.21 1.06 -12.68
C ASP A 149 -16.28 0.24 -13.58
N GLU A 150 -16.57 0.23 -14.88
CA GLU A 150 -15.67 -0.32 -15.89
C GLU A 150 -14.66 0.74 -16.31
N GLY A 151 -13.39 0.36 -16.36
CA GLY A 151 -12.35 1.26 -16.84
C GLY A 151 -11.00 1.09 -16.16
N PRO A 152 -9.94 1.68 -16.75
CA PRO A 152 -8.57 1.50 -16.26
C PRO A 152 -8.37 1.99 -14.82
N ARG A 153 -9.03 3.10 -14.45
CA ARG A 153 -8.90 3.69 -13.09
C ARG A 153 -9.52 2.78 -12.04
N SER A 154 -10.75 2.30 -12.26
CA SER A 154 -11.43 1.40 -11.32
C SER A 154 -10.71 0.06 -11.24
N PHE A 155 -10.15 -0.43 -12.34
CA PHE A 155 -9.30 -1.61 -12.34
C PHE A 155 -8.05 -1.40 -11.47
N ALA A 156 -7.39 -0.25 -11.60
CA ALA A 156 -6.22 0.07 -10.77
C ALA A 156 -6.56 0.15 -9.27
N TRP A 157 -7.73 0.72 -8.93
CA TRP A 157 -8.20 0.75 -7.54
C TRP A 157 -8.54 -0.64 -7.01
N ARG A 158 -9.15 -1.51 -7.83
CA ARG A 158 -9.34 -2.93 -7.45
C ARG A 158 -8.03 -3.65 -7.21
N ALA A 159 -7.00 -3.37 -8.03
CA ALA A 159 -5.66 -3.92 -7.81
C ALA A 159 -5.08 -3.49 -6.46
N THR A 160 -5.28 -2.23 -6.05
CA THR A 160 -4.87 -1.76 -4.72
C THR A 160 -5.66 -2.44 -3.61
N VAL A 161 -6.98 -2.64 -3.77
CA VAL A 161 -7.76 -3.41 -2.78
C VAL A 161 -7.27 -4.86 -2.68
N VAL A 162 -6.85 -5.48 -3.77
CA VAL A 162 -6.20 -6.80 -3.75
C VAL A 162 -4.90 -6.77 -2.95
N HIS A 163 -4.08 -5.73 -3.08
CA HIS A 163 -2.88 -5.52 -2.26
C HIS A 163 -3.23 -5.52 -0.76
N GLU A 164 -4.21 -4.74 -0.34
CA GLU A 164 -4.65 -4.68 1.05
C GLU A 164 -5.24 -6.02 1.55
N LEU A 165 -5.93 -6.75 0.68
CA LEU A 165 -6.43 -8.09 1.00
C LEU A 165 -5.30 -9.11 1.17
N VAL A 166 -4.15 -8.93 0.52
CA VAL A 166 -2.97 -9.75 0.80
C VAL A 166 -2.45 -9.48 2.21
N HIS A 167 -2.44 -8.23 2.68
CA HIS A 167 -2.09 -7.93 4.07
C HIS A 167 -3.06 -8.61 5.06
N ALA A 168 -4.34 -8.69 4.74
CA ALA A 168 -5.29 -9.45 5.55
C ALA A 168 -4.99 -10.96 5.55
N LEU A 169 -4.56 -11.54 4.42
CA LEU A 169 -4.07 -12.93 4.38
C LEU A 169 -2.80 -13.12 5.20
N GLN A 170 -1.82 -12.23 5.05
CA GLN A 170 -0.58 -12.26 5.82
C GLN A 170 -0.86 -12.20 7.32
N ASP A 171 -1.77 -11.34 7.75
CA ASP A 171 -2.15 -11.22 9.15
C ASP A 171 -2.82 -12.50 9.66
N GLN A 172 -3.76 -13.07 8.89
CA GLN A 172 -4.45 -14.29 9.28
C GLN A 172 -3.57 -15.54 9.29
N HIS A 173 -2.48 -15.57 8.53
CA HIS A 173 -1.59 -16.72 8.41
C HIS A 173 -0.30 -16.58 9.21
N PHE A 174 0.22 -15.39 9.35
CA PHE A 174 1.55 -15.12 9.92
C PHE A 174 1.53 -14.13 11.10
N ASP A 175 0.32 -13.75 11.58
CA ASP A 175 0.13 -12.81 12.69
C ASP A 175 0.89 -11.49 12.48
N LEU A 176 0.56 -10.82 11.36
CA LEU A 176 1.20 -9.56 10.96
C LEU A 176 1.11 -8.51 12.07
N GLY A 177 0.00 -8.48 12.82
CA GLY A 177 -0.19 -7.57 13.94
C GLY A 177 0.89 -7.72 15.01
N ALA A 178 1.19 -8.95 15.42
CA ALA A 178 2.26 -9.22 16.37
C ALA A 178 3.66 -9.02 15.74
N ALA A 179 3.82 -9.40 14.49
CA ALA A 179 5.09 -9.25 13.78
C ALA A 179 5.52 -7.78 13.64
N VAL A 180 4.59 -6.86 13.37
CA VAL A 180 4.86 -5.41 13.26
C VAL A 180 5.32 -4.81 14.61
N GLU A 181 4.89 -5.36 15.73
CA GLU A 181 5.26 -4.86 17.05
C GLU A 181 6.64 -5.33 17.54
N GLN A 182 7.29 -6.26 16.83
CA GLN A 182 8.61 -6.74 17.18
C GLN A 182 9.67 -5.66 17.02
N GLU A 183 10.57 -5.56 17.98
CA GLU A 183 11.73 -4.66 17.86
C GLU A 183 12.75 -5.24 16.88
N ARG A 184 13.11 -4.44 15.89
CA ARG A 184 14.12 -4.78 14.88
C ARG A 184 15.15 -3.66 14.74
N SER A 185 16.34 -3.98 14.23
CA SER A 185 17.24 -2.94 13.71
C SER A 185 16.60 -2.24 12.51
N THR A 186 17.06 -1.05 12.14
CA THR A 186 16.52 -0.31 11.00
C THR A 186 16.57 -1.14 9.72
N ASP A 187 17.67 -1.86 9.49
CA ASP A 187 17.84 -2.69 8.28
C ASP A 187 16.92 -3.91 8.31
N ALA A 188 16.80 -4.56 9.47
CA ALA A 188 15.89 -5.70 9.62
C ALA A 188 14.42 -5.27 9.49
N ASP A 189 14.05 -4.07 9.96
CA ASP A 189 12.72 -3.51 9.79
C ASP A 189 12.42 -3.16 8.32
N ASN A 190 13.39 -2.59 7.62
CA ASN A 190 13.27 -2.35 6.19
C ASN A 190 13.16 -3.66 5.39
N ALA A 191 13.94 -4.69 5.74
CA ALA A 191 13.87 -5.98 5.09
C ALA A 191 12.52 -6.68 5.34
N PHE A 192 12.02 -6.65 6.59
CA PHE A 192 10.71 -7.15 6.93
C PHE A 192 9.60 -6.40 6.17
N GLY A 193 9.63 -5.07 6.18
CA GLY A 193 8.68 -4.27 5.42
C GLY A 193 8.76 -4.56 3.92
N ALA A 194 9.95 -4.76 3.36
CA ALA A 194 10.11 -5.13 1.95
C ALA A 194 9.55 -6.53 1.65
N LEU A 195 9.64 -7.50 2.56
CA LEU A 195 9.02 -8.81 2.38
C LEU A 195 7.49 -8.68 2.37
N VAL A 196 6.92 -7.99 3.34
CA VAL A 196 5.47 -7.84 3.51
C VAL A 196 4.85 -7.05 2.35
N GLU A 197 5.39 -5.87 2.05
CA GLU A 197 4.91 -5.02 0.95
C GLU A 197 5.21 -5.64 -0.42
N GLY A 198 6.35 -6.32 -0.53
CA GLY A 198 6.76 -7.00 -1.74
C GLY A 198 5.84 -8.14 -2.14
N ASP A 199 5.41 -8.96 -1.17
CA ASP A 199 4.45 -10.04 -1.36
C ASP A 199 3.11 -9.47 -1.87
N ALA A 200 2.56 -8.48 -1.18
CA ALA A 200 1.31 -7.83 -1.58
C ALA A 200 1.41 -7.16 -2.96
N THR A 201 2.52 -6.47 -3.24
CA THR A 201 2.77 -5.84 -4.53
C THR A 201 2.93 -6.86 -5.65
N PHE A 202 3.64 -7.97 -5.41
CA PHE A 202 3.81 -9.02 -6.41
C PHE A 202 2.48 -9.69 -6.76
N ALA A 203 1.63 -9.97 -5.77
CA ALA A 203 0.26 -10.47 -6.00
C ALA A 203 -0.59 -9.44 -6.77
N MET A 204 -0.53 -8.16 -6.42
CA MET A 204 -1.19 -7.07 -7.14
C MET A 204 -0.76 -6.98 -8.60
N LEU A 205 0.53 -7.15 -8.90
CA LEU A 205 1.04 -7.20 -10.27
C LEU A 205 0.45 -8.39 -11.03
N GLY A 206 0.34 -9.56 -10.39
CA GLY A 206 -0.33 -10.72 -10.96
C GLY A 206 -1.80 -10.46 -11.28
N TYR A 207 -2.53 -9.82 -10.37
CA TYR A 207 -3.90 -9.37 -10.62
C TYR A 207 -3.97 -8.45 -11.84
N SER A 208 -3.10 -7.45 -11.88
CA SER A 208 -3.05 -6.44 -12.95
C SER A 208 -2.69 -7.02 -14.31
N ALA A 209 -1.96 -8.12 -14.34
CA ALA A 209 -1.53 -8.80 -15.56
C ALA A 209 -2.48 -9.93 -16.01
N GLY A 210 -3.64 -10.11 -15.34
CA GLY A 210 -4.65 -11.11 -15.73
C GLY A 210 -4.61 -12.43 -14.97
N GLY A 211 -3.88 -12.50 -13.84
CA GLY A 211 -3.98 -13.61 -12.90
C GLY A 211 -2.72 -14.46 -12.71
N GLY A 212 -2.90 -15.64 -12.13
CA GLY A 212 -1.80 -16.49 -11.66
C GLY A 212 -0.86 -17.05 -12.75
N ALA A 213 -1.30 -17.15 -14.01
CA ALA A 213 -0.41 -17.51 -15.11
C ALA A 213 0.64 -16.43 -15.35
N SER A 214 0.22 -15.16 -15.31
CA SER A 214 1.09 -14.00 -15.48
C SER A 214 2.09 -13.84 -14.32
N LEU A 215 1.75 -14.28 -13.10
CA LEU A 215 2.71 -14.30 -11.99
C LEU A 215 3.97 -15.11 -12.32
N ARG A 216 3.80 -16.28 -12.96
CA ARG A 216 4.96 -17.09 -13.37
C ARG A 216 5.81 -16.41 -14.43
N GLU A 217 5.19 -15.74 -15.38
CA GLU A 217 5.90 -14.96 -16.40
C GLU A 217 6.67 -13.77 -15.80
N ILE A 218 6.02 -13.03 -14.88
CA ILE A 218 6.64 -11.92 -14.16
C ILE A 218 7.82 -12.44 -13.33
N ALA A 219 7.65 -13.56 -12.63
CA ALA A 219 8.69 -14.16 -11.79
C ALA A 219 9.93 -14.62 -12.58
N GLN A 220 9.78 -14.98 -13.86
CA GLN A 220 10.93 -15.31 -14.73
C GLN A 220 11.75 -14.07 -15.12
N GLN A 221 11.20 -12.87 -14.96
CA GLN A 221 11.85 -11.61 -15.32
C GLN A 221 11.76 -10.57 -14.18
N PRO A 222 12.29 -10.90 -12.98
CA PRO A 222 12.06 -10.09 -11.77
C PRO A 222 12.62 -8.66 -11.91
N ASP A 223 13.64 -8.45 -12.72
CA ASP A 223 14.20 -7.12 -12.94
C ASP A 223 13.26 -6.18 -13.74
N ARG A 224 12.33 -6.74 -14.52
CA ARG A 224 11.26 -5.93 -15.17
C ARG A 224 10.29 -5.32 -14.18
N ILE A 225 10.14 -5.91 -12.99
CA ILE A 225 9.31 -5.35 -11.91
C ILE A 225 9.79 -3.94 -11.56
N LEU A 226 11.10 -3.73 -11.49
CA LEU A 226 11.66 -2.40 -11.21
C LEU A 226 11.25 -1.39 -12.28
N ALA A 227 11.30 -1.76 -13.56
CA ALA A 227 10.88 -0.88 -14.63
C ALA A 227 9.39 -0.54 -14.57
N VAL A 228 8.54 -1.53 -14.24
CA VAL A 228 7.09 -1.34 -14.09
C VAL A 228 6.74 -0.47 -12.89
N LEU A 229 7.42 -0.68 -11.75
CA LEU A 229 7.16 0.05 -10.51
C LEU A 229 7.95 1.36 -10.40
N SER A 230 8.92 1.60 -11.28
CA SER A 230 9.65 2.87 -11.35
C SER A 230 8.80 3.89 -12.09
N ARG A 231 8.07 4.69 -11.33
CA ARG A 231 7.28 5.78 -11.91
C ARG A 231 8.20 6.91 -12.35
N ALA A 232 7.88 7.52 -13.48
CA ALA A 232 8.47 8.80 -13.83
C ALA A 232 8.15 9.84 -12.74
N PRO A 233 9.03 10.83 -12.49
CA PRO A 233 8.78 11.85 -11.45
C PRO A 233 7.40 12.51 -11.55
N GLU A 234 6.88 12.67 -12.76
CA GLU A 234 5.59 13.28 -13.04
C GLU A 234 4.40 12.42 -12.57
N GLN A 235 4.62 11.13 -12.37
CA GLN A 235 3.60 10.17 -11.91
C GLN A 235 3.53 10.05 -10.38
N LEU A 236 4.49 10.64 -9.68
CA LEU A 236 4.47 10.72 -8.23
C LEU A 236 3.51 11.83 -7.77
N SER A 237 2.85 11.64 -6.64
CA SER A 237 2.10 12.73 -6.01
C SER A 237 2.99 13.95 -5.75
N PRO A 238 2.42 15.16 -5.70
CA PRO A 238 3.19 16.37 -5.41
C PRO A 238 4.01 16.26 -4.12
N ALA A 239 3.42 15.69 -3.06
CA ALA A 239 4.08 15.51 -1.78
C ALA A 239 5.24 14.52 -1.87
N LEU A 240 5.05 13.36 -2.51
CA LEU A 240 6.09 12.35 -2.67
C LEU A 240 7.23 12.85 -3.57
N ARG A 241 6.91 13.62 -4.60
CA ARG A 241 7.92 14.25 -5.49
C ARG A 241 8.76 15.30 -4.75
N ALA A 242 8.14 16.10 -3.88
CA ALA A 242 8.82 17.10 -3.08
C ALA A 242 9.62 16.51 -1.91
N ALA A 243 9.32 15.26 -1.52
CA ALA A 243 10.00 14.61 -0.41
C ALA A 243 11.50 14.43 -0.69
N PRO A 244 12.38 14.73 0.28
CA PRO A 244 13.80 14.42 0.20
C PRO A 244 14.02 12.93 -0.13
N ALA A 245 15.02 12.63 -0.96
CA ALA A 245 15.32 11.26 -1.38
C ALA A 245 15.47 10.30 -0.20
N LEU A 246 16.09 10.78 0.90
CA LEU A 246 16.28 9.99 2.11
C LEU A 246 14.98 9.55 2.80
N LEU A 247 13.88 10.26 2.59
CA LEU A 247 12.55 9.87 3.07
C LEU A 247 11.77 9.08 2.02
N ARG A 248 11.89 9.48 0.75
CA ARG A 248 11.17 8.87 -0.37
C ARG A 248 11.70 7.49 -0.74
N GLU A 249 13.02 7.34 -0.88
CA GLU A 249 13.60 6.09 -1.40
C GLU A 249 13.35 4.87 -0.48
N PRO A 250 13.43 4.94 0.86
CA PRO A 250 13.05 3.83 1.72
C PRO A 250 11.59 3.41 1.57
N LEU A 251 10.67 4.35 1.34
CA LEU A 251 9.27 4.03 1.06
C LEU A 251 9.14 3.25 -0.24
N LEU A 252 9.71 3.76 -1.33
CA LEU A 252 9.63 3.12 -2.64
C LEU A 252 10.38 1.78 -2.70
N PHE A 253 11.46 1.64 -1.92
CA PHE A 253 12.27 0.42 -1.83
C PHE A 253 11.42 -0.79 -1.42
N ARG A 254 10.56 -0.65 -0.41
CA ARG A 254 9.75 -1.75 0.11
C ARG A 254 8.86 -2.37 -0.97
N TYR A 255 8.29 -1.55 -1.82
CA TYR A 255 7.44 -2.01 -2.94
C TYR A 255 8.27 -2.58 -4.09
N ARG A 256 9.25 -1.83 -4.57
CA ARG A 256 10.01 -2.18 -5.77
C ARG A 256 10.94 -3.37 -5.55
N GLU A 257 11.84 -3.26 -4.59
CA GLU A 257 12.80 -4.32 -4.31
C GLU A 257 12.14 -5.50 -3.58
N GLY A 258 11.13 -5.22 -2.75
CA GLY A 258 10.33 -6.25 -2.11
C GLY A 258 9.61 -7.13 -3.13
N ALA A 259 8.87 -6.55 -4.08
CA ALA A 259 8.19 -7.32 -5.12
C ALA A 259 9.16 -8.11 -6.00
N ARG A 260 10.30 -7.50 -6.34
CA ARG A 260 11.38 -8.19 -7.07
C ARG A 260 11.95 -9.36 -6.28
N PHE A 261 12.16 -9.19 -4.99
CA PHE A 261 12.62 -10.25 -4.10
C PHE A 261 11.61 -11.39 -4.00
N CYS A 262 10.33 -11.08 -3.75
CA CYS A 262 9.26 -12.07 -3.69
C CYS A 262 9.09 -12.82 -5.02
N ALA A 263 9.22 -12.13 -6.16
CA ALA A 263 9.20 -12.76 -7.48
C ALA A 263 10.33 -13.77 -7.67
N ARG A 264 11.55 -13.47 -7.20
CA ARG A 264 12.68 -14.40 -7.21
C ARG A 264 12.43 -15.63 -6.36
N LEU A 265 11.93 -15.45 -5.13
CA LEU A 265 11.55 -16.56 -4.26
C LEU A 265 10.44 -17.40 -4.90
N PHE A 266 9.44 -16.76 -5.48
CA PHE A 266 8.35 -17.45 -6.17
C PHE A 266 8.84 -18.26 -7.38
N ALA A 267 9.82 -17.76 -8.13
CA ALA A 267 10.42 -18.48 -9.25
C ALA A 267 11.10 -19.80 -8.81
N GLU A 268 11.60 -19.86 -7.56
CA GLU A 268 12.24 -21.08 -7.03
C GLU A 268 11.23 -22.19 -6.72
N ARG A 269 10.19 -21.92 -5.93
CA ARG A 269 9.21 -22.91 -5.45
C ARG A 269 7.80 -22.36 -5.27
N GLY A 270 7.40 -21.32 -5.98
CA GLY A 270 6.09 -20.70 -5.82
C GLY A 270 5.94 -20.02 -4.46
N TRP A 271 4.70 -19.83 -4.06
CA TRP A 271 4.37 -19.13 -2.83
C TRP A 271 4.97 -19.77 -1.56
N SER A 272 5.12 -21.11 -1.54
CA SER A 272 5.71 -21.78 -0.37
C SER A 272 7.12 -21.29 -0.03
N ARG A 273 7.86 -20.76 -1.01
CA ARG A 273 9.18 -20.18 -0.77
C ARG A 273 9.10 -18.75 -0.23
N VAL A 274 8.08 -18.00 -0.66
CA VAL A 274 7.78 -16.66 -0.11
C VAL A 274 7.31 -16.79 1.34
N ASP A 275 6.42 -17.77 1.62
CA ASP A 275 5.89 -18.01 2.97
C ASP A 275 6.96 -18.44 3.98
N ALA A 276 8.07 -18.99 3.52
CA ALA A 276 9.19 -19.45 4.35
C ALA A 276 10.28 -18.39 4.56
N ALA A 277 10.13 -17.21 3.99
CA ALA A 277 11.10 -16.12 4.13
C ALA A 277 10.82 -15.26 5.35
#